data_937cdb61ad3a1873777f37a6694f94a2
#
_entry.id   937cdb61ad3a1873777f37a6694f94a2
#
_cell.length_a   1.000
_cell.length_b   1.000
_cell.length_c   1.000
_cell.angle_alpha   90.00
_cell.angle_beta   90.00
_cell.angle_gamma   90.00
#
_symmetry.space_group_name_H-M   'P 1'
#
loop_
_entity.id
_entity.type
_entity.pdbx_description
1 polymer ?
#
loop_
_entity_poly.entity_id
_entity_poly.type
_entity_poly.pdbx_seq_one_letter_code
_entity_poly.pdbx_strand_id
1 'polypeptide(L)'
;MKKIIAMLLALVMVFALCACGQSAAPAASDSAPAADAAPAADDAAADAAPVAADSLKVGFIFLHDENSTYDLNFMNAAKAACEELGLSEDQYIFKTNIPESQECQEAAEELADAGCNIVFADSFGHEPYLIAAAKEFPEVQFCHATGTRAHTEGLENHHNAFASIYEGRYLAGVAAGLKLNEMIANGDFTEDEAKIGYVGAYTYAEVVSGYTSFFLGARSVCPTATMEVTFTGSWYDETAEKEAANKLIDNGCKLISQHADSMGAPTACETAGIPNVSYNGSTAAACPNTFIVSSRIDWTPYYVYAMKAYLAGEAIDTDWTGTLATGSVVLTEINEAVAAEGTAAKIEEVKAALEDGSIHVFDTATFTVGGETLTSYMADVDTDADYTADTEAISDGYFHESEYRSAPYFDLRIDGITLLDEAY
;
A
#
# COMPACT_ATOMS: atom_id res chain seq x y z
N MET A 1 -28.25 -43.50 10.73
CA MET A 1 -28.14 -44.88 10.24
C MET A 1 -27.31 -44.85 8.95
N LYS A 2 -26.13 -45.42 9.11
CA LYS A 2 -25.52 -46.42 8.20
C LYS A 2 -25.21 -45.89 6.80
N LYS A 3 -23.99 -45.69 6.50
CA LYS A 3 -22.84 -46.57 6.14
C LYS A 3 -22.60 -46.49 4.63
N ILE A 4 -21.39 -46.08 4.22
CA ILE A 4 -20.21 -46.91 3.87
C ILE A 4 -20.31 -47.40 2.41
N ILE A 5 -19.35 -47.22 1.54
CA ILE A 5 -18.14 -47.96 1.13
C ILE A 5 -17.71 -47.36 -0.21
N ALA A 6 -16.58 -46.80 -0.46
CA ALA A 6 -15.18 -47.26 -0.48
C ALA A 6 -14.85 -48.26 -1.59
N MET A 7 -13.66 -48.05 -2.15
CA MET A 7 -12.74 -48.99 -2.80
C MET A 7 -12.78 -49.07 -4.33
N LEU A 8 -11.70 -48.87 -4.96
CA LEU A 8 -10.31 -49.38 -5.08
C LEU A 8 -10.10 -50.02 -6.46
N LEU A 9 -8.99 -49.87 -6.98
CA LEU A 9 -7.93 -50.67 -7.60
C LEU A 9 -7.49 -50.09 -8.94
N ALA A 10 -6.31 -49.61 -9.12
CA ALA A 10 -4.95 -50.13 -9.01
C ALA A 10 -4.52 -51.04 -10.16
N LEU A 11 -3.32 -50.80 -10.60
CA LEU A 11 -2.30 -51.65 -11.21
C LEU A 11 -2.40 -51.93 -12.72
N VAL A 12 -1.37 -51.79 -13.48
CA VAL A 12 -0.16 -52.64 -13.62
C VAL A 12 0.87 -51.99 -14.55
N MET A 13 2.06 -51.88 -14.06
CA MET A 13 3.40 -52.04 -14.65
C MET A 13 3.50 -52.93 -15.90
N VAL A 14 4.48 -52.65 -16.75
CA VAL A 14 5.54 -53.63 -17.12
C VAL A 14 6.72 -52.94 -17.85
N PHE A 15 7.86 -53.08 -17.29
CA PHE A 15 9.24 -53.18 -17.68
C PHE A 15 9.57 -53.50 -19.17
N ALA A 16 10.66 -52.92 -19.63
CA ALA A 16 11.75 -53.67 -20.26
C ALA A 16 13.09 -52.90 -20.27
N LEU A 17 14.08 -53.49 -19.62
CA LEU A 17 15.49 -53.22 -19.66
C LEU A 17 16.16 -53.72 -20.94
N CYS A 18 17.28 -53.10 -21.32
CA CYS A 18 18.56 -53.69 -21.75
C CYS A 18 19.50 -52.58 -22.18
N ALA A 19 20.52 -52.28 -21.55
CA ALA A 19 21.78 -52.89 -21.11
C ALA A 19 22.95 -52.63 -22.08
N CYS A 20 23.98 -52.01 -21.52
CA CYS A 20 25.41 -52.20 -21.68
C CYS A 20 26.15 -51.83 -22.95
N GLY A 21 27.22 -51.06 -22.72
CA GLY A 21 28.43 -51.04 -23.56
C GLY A 21 29.42 -49.95 -23.18
N GLN A 22 30.40 -50.30 -22.33
CA GLN A 22 31.57 -49.51 -21.93
C GLN A 22 32.60 -49.42 -23.07
N SER A 23 33.33 -48.30 -23.28
CA SER A 23 34.78 -48.19 -23.07
C SER A 23 35.41 -47.00 -23.79
N ALA A 24 36.24 -46.27 -23.00
CA ALA A 24 37.54 -45.68 -23.29
C ALA A 24 37.66 -44.49 -24.26
N ALA A 25 38.12 -43.36 -23.69
CA ALA A 25 38.82 -42.27 -24.38
C ALA A 25 40.22 -42.75 -24.93
N PRO A 26 40.85 -42.04 -25.90
CA PRO A 26 41.68 -40.88 -25.54
C PRO A 26 41.72 -39.69 -26.53
N ALA A 27 42.04 -38.54 -25.96
CA ALA A 27 42.85 -37.38 -26.32
C ALA A 27 42.96 -36.82 -27.75
N ALA A 28 42.63 -35.50 -27.78
CA ALA A 28 43.31 -34.35 -28.42
C ALA A 28 43.33 -34.21 -29.96
N SER A 29 42.79 -33.18 -30.48
CA SER A 29 43.39 -31.93 -30.95
C SER A 29 42.49 -31.17 -31.95
N ASP A 30 42.45 -29.86 -31.74
CA ASP A 30 42.35 -28.73 -32.68
C ASP A 30 41.30 -28.70 -33.82
N SER A 31 40.65 -27.64 -33.75
CA SER A 31 40.21 -26.62 -34.73
C SER A 31 38.71 -26.37 -34.73
N ALA A 32 38.36 -25.15 -34.32
CA ALA A 32 37.03 -24.58 -34.44
C ALA A 32 36.73 -24.28 -35.95
N PRO A 33 35.47 -24.42 -36.35
CA PRO A 33 34.86 -23.53 -37.31
C PRO A 33 33.72 -22.72 -36.66
N ALA A 34 33.57 -21.50 -37.18
CA ALA A 34 32.65 -20.47 -36.83
C ALA A 34 31.23 -21.00 -36.62
N ALA A 35 30.62 -20.63 -35.50
CA ALA A 35 29.20 -20.76 -35.31
C ALA A 35 28.48 -19.64 -36.08
N ASP A 36 27.58 -20.05 -36.94
CA ASP A 36 26.57 -19.23 -37.54
C ASP A 36 25.73 -18.54 -36.46
N ALA A 37 25.69 -17.22 -36.49
CA ALA A 37 24.85 -16.41 -35.63
C ALA A 37 23.39 -16.63 -36.05
N ALA A 38 22.58 -17.18 -35.17
CA ALA A 38 21.14 -17.07 -35.23
C ALA A 38 20.73 -15.59 -35.19
N PRO A 39 19.74 -15.13 -35.98
CA PRO A 39 19.28 -13.77 -35.91
C PRO A 39 18.66 -13.52 -34.54
N ALA A 40 19.13 -12.50 -33.84
CA ALA A 40 18.45 -11.91 -32.71
C ALA A 40 17.06 -11.46 -33.20
N ALA A 41 16.03 -11.97 -32.56
CA ALA A 41 14.72 -11.37 -32.66
C ALA A 41 14.80 -10.01 -31.95
N ASP A 42 14.86 -8.94 -32.72
CA ASP A 42 14.54 -7.59 -32.28
C ASP A 42 13.00 -7.56 -32.10
N ASP A 43 12.53 -7.87 -30.90
CA ASP A 43 11.24 -7.38 -30.44
C ASP A 43 11.45 -5.91 -30.01
N ALA A 44 11.60 -5.04 -31.00
CA ALA A 44 11.38 -3.63 -30.79
C ALA A 44 9.86 -3.46 -30.62
N ALA A 45 9.42 -3.28 -29.37
CA ALA A 45 8.14 -2.63 -29.12
C ALA A 45 8.13 -1.35 -29.97
N ALA A 46 7.18 -1.27 -30.89
CA ALA A 46 7.02 -0.08 -31.72
C ALA A 46 6.56 1.04 -30.77
N ASP A 47 7.45 2.00 -30.48
CA ASP A 47 7.07 3.24 -29.82
C ASP A 47 5.88 3.84 -30.57
N ALA A 48 4.74 3.95 -29.91
CA ALA A 48 3.58 4.61 -30.49
C ALA A 48 3.92 6.09 -30.72
N ALA A 49 3.35 6.68 -31.76
CA ALA A 49 3.60 8.12 -32.01
C ALA A 49 3.03 8.97 -30.86
N PRO A 50 3.73 10.05 -30.46
CA PRO A 50 3.24 10.94 -29.40
C PRO A 50 1.80 11.40 -29.64
N VAL A 51 0.99 11.35 -28.61
CA VAL A 51 -0.42 11.76 -28.61
C VAL A 51 -0.50 13.27 -28.29
N ALA A 52 -1.35 14.00 -29.01
CA ALA A 52 -1.52 15.43 -28.74
C ALA A 52 -2.27 15.63 -27.40
N ALA A 53 -1.79 16.54 -26.57
CA ALA A 53 -2.35 16.79 -25.23
C ALA A 53 -3.85 17.21 -25.27
N ASP A 54 -4.30 17.87 -26.34
CA ASP A 54 -5.68 18.26 -26.56
C ASP A 54 -6.61 17.07 -26.87
N SER A 55 -6.08 15.90 -27.19
CA SER A 55 -6.83 14.68 -27.41
C SER A 55 -6.86 13.75 -26.17
N LEU A 56 -6.08 14.02 -25.14
CA LEU A 56 -6.10 13.22 -23.90
C LEU A 56 -7.41 13.46 -23.16
N LYS A 57 -8.08 12.36 -22.80
CA LYS A 57 -9.23 12.36 -21.91
C LYS A 57 -9.05 11.32 -20.83
N VAL A 58 -9.36 11.69 -19.59
CA VAL A 58 -9.04 10.88 -18.40
C VAL A 58 -10.30 10.66 -17.55
N GLY A 59 -10.51 9.43 -17.11
CA GLY A 59 -11.56 9.05 -16.18
C GLY A 59 -11.00 8.76 -14.79
N PHE A 60 -11.74 9.12 -13.75
CA PHE A 60 -11.40 8.81 -12.36
C PHE A 60 -12.62 8.22 -11.66
N ILE A 61 -12.41 7.09 -11.00
CA ILE A 61 -13.41 6.34 -10.23
C ILE A 61 -12.99 6.41 -8.75
N PHE A 62 -13.90 6.87 -7.90
CA PHE A 62 -13.71 7.00 -6.45
C PHE A 62 -14.78 6.20 -5.71
N LEU A 63 -14.37 5.49 -4.65
CA LEU A 63 -15.28 4.68 -3.83
C LEU A 63 -16.34 5.54 -3.15
N HIS A 64 -15.94 6.70 -2.62
CA HIS A 64 -16.81 7.65 -1.95
C HIS A 64 -16.73 9.04 -2.62
N ASP A 65 -16.93 10.07 -1.84
CA ASP A 65 -16.87 11.49 -2.26
C ASP A 65 -15.93 12.29 -1.33
N GLU A 66 -15.98 13.60 -1.40
CA GLU A 66 -15.13 14.51 -0.63
C GLU A 66 -15.29 14.44 0.90
N ASN A 67 -16.24 13.68 1.42
CA ASN A 67 -16.39 13.46 2.87
C ASN A 67 -15.43 12.39 3.39
N SER A 68 -14.96 11.48 2.54
CA SER A 68 -13.87 10.54 2.84
C SER A 68 -12.53 11.24 2.73
N THR A 69 -11.68 11.15 3.75
CA THR A 69 -10.34 11.75 3.72
C THR A 69 -9.44 11.04 2.69
N TYR A 70 -9.67 9.76 2.46
CA TYR A 70 -8.99 8.96 1.45
C TYR A 70 -9.33 9.43 0.03
N ASP A 71 -10.61 9.39 -0.35
CA ASP A 71 -11.06 9.77 -1.69
C ASP A 71 -10.77 11.25 -2.00
N LEU A 72 -10.98 12.15 -1.03
CA LEU A 72 -10.63 13.58 -1.16
C LEU A 72 -9.16 13.78 -1.50
N ASN A 73 -8.26 12.96 -0.91
CA ASN A 73 -6.83 13.02 -1.19
C ASN A 73 -6.53 12.67 -2.67
N PHE A 74 -7.19 11.63 -3.22
CA PHE A 74 -7.10 11.26 -4.63
C PHE A 74 -7.72 12.33 -5.56
N MET A 75 -8.88 12.85 -5.21
CA MET A 75 -9.55 13.91 -5.98
C MET A 75 -8.70 15.18 -6.10
N ASN A 76 -8.05 15.57 -5.01
CA ASN A 76 -7.15 16.72 -5.01
C ASN A 76 -5.93 16.49 -5.90
N ALA A 77 -5.33 15.30 -5.82
CA ALA A 77 -4.20 14.92 -6.67
C ALA A 77 -4.59 14.85 -8.17
N ALA A 78 -5.77 14.31 -8.47
CA ALA A 78 -6.28 14.24 -9.84
C ALA A 78 -6.48 15.65 -10.44
N LYS A 79 -7.06 16.58 -9.67
CA LYS A 79 -7.21 17.99 -10.09
C LYS A 79 -5.85 18.65 -10.29
N ALA A 80 -4.91 18.47 -9.35
CA ALA A 80 -3.55 19.02 -9.46
C ALA A 80 -2.81 18.49 -10.68
N ALA A 81 -2.89 17.19 -10.97
CA ALA A 81 -2.27 16.58 -12.13
C ALA A 81 -2.88 17.06 -13.45
N CYS A 82 -4.20 17.18 -13.51
CA CYS A 82 -4.90 17.76 -14.68
C CYS A 82 -4.48 19.23 -14.91
N GLU A 83 -4.37 20.02 -13.85
CA GLU A 83 -3.92 21.42 -13.91
C GLU A 83 -2.44 21.51 -14.37
N GLU A 84 -1.55 20.68 -13.82
CA GLU A 84 -0.13 20.64 -14.23
C GLU A 84 0.03 20.35 -15.72
N LEU A 85 -0.79 19.45 -16.27
CA LEU A 85 -0.76 19.09 -17.69
C LEU A 85 -1.58 20.03 -18.57
N GLY A 86 -2.24 21.02 -18.00
CA GLY A 86 -3.06 22.00 -18.73
C GLY A 86 -4.33 21.42 -19.32
N LEU A 87 -4.88 20.35 -18.74
CA LEU A 87 -6.14 19.76 -19.20
C LEU A 87 -7.31 20.67 -18.84
N SER A 88 -8.24 20.83 -19.76
CA SER A 88 -9.50 21.55 -19.55
C SER A 88 -10.53 20.66 -18.83
N GLU A 89 -11.56 21.26 -18.23
CA GLU A 89 -12.60 20.54 -17.46
C GLU A 89 -13.39 19.50 -18.30
N ASP A 90 -13.41 19.61 -19.61
CA ASP A 90 -14.04 18.65 -20.51
C ASP A 90 -13.14 17.45 -20.87
N GLN A 91 -11.86 17.50 -20.48
CA GLN A 91 -10.89 16.42 -20.70
C GLN A 91 -10.80 15.43 -19.54
N TYR A 92 -11.48 15.65 -18.41
CA TYR A 92 -11.51 14.68 -17.33
C TYR A 92 -12.90 14.51 -16.74
N ILE A 93 -13.18 13.27 -16.28
CA ILE A 93 -14.49 12.90 -15.72
C ILE A 93 -14.25 12.25 -14.36
N PHE A 94 -14.95 12.74 -13.34
CA PHE A 94 -14.99 12.14 -12.01
C PHE A 94 -16.27 11.34 -11.82
N LYS A 95 -16.15 10.09 -11.34
CA LYS A 95 -17.26 9.25 -10.87
C LYS A 95 -17.04 8.96 -9.40
N THR A 96 -17.94 9.43 -8.56
CA THR A 96 -17.89 9.26 -7.10
C THR A 96 -18.96 8.31 -6.61
N ASN A 97 -18.78 7.75 -5.41
CA ASN A 97 -19.70 6.81 -4.79
C ASN A 97 -19.90 5.55 -5.66
N ILE A 98 -18.80 5.05 -6.24
CA ILE A 98 -18.78 3.83 -7.04
C ILE A 98 -18.36 2.66 -6.14
N PRO A 99 -19.27 1.74 -5.80
CA PRO A 99 -18.94 0.65 -4.88
C PRO A 99 -17.96 -0.37 -5.47
N GLU A 100 -17.33 -1.15 -4.61
CA GLU A 100 -16.44 -2.25 -4.95
C GLU A 100 -17.24 -3.47 -5.47
N SER A 101 -17.89 -3.29 -6.61
CA SER A 101 -18.84 -4.23 -7.18
C SER A 101 -18.92 -4.09 -8.70
N GLN A 102 -19.88 -4.77 -9.33
CA GLN A 102 -20.13 -4.70 -10.77
C GLN A 102 -20.31 -3.25 -11.28
N GLU A 103 -20.81 -2.34 -10.44
CA GLU A 103 -20.94 -0.92 -10.77
C GLU A 103 -19.59 -0.26 -11.08
N CYS A 104 -18.48 -0.77 -10.51
CA CYS A 104 -17.14 -0.28 -10.86
C CYS A 104 -16.77 -0.65 -12.30
N GLN A 105 -17.04 -1.88 -12.74
CA GLN A 105 -16.84 -2.27 -14.13
C GLN A 105 -17.69 -1.42 -15.07
N GLU A 106 -18.98 -1.27 -14.78
CA GLU A 106 -19.90 -0.46 -15.59
C GLU A 106 -19.42 1.00 -15.66
N ALA A 107 -18.93 1.56 -14.56
CA ALA A 107 -18.35 2.91 -14.52
C ALA A 107 -17.09 3.04 -15.38
N ALA A 108 -16.22 2.02 -15.36
CA ALA A 108 -14.99 1.98 -16.18
C ALA A 108 -15.31 1.87 -17.67
N GLU A 109 -16.25 1.02 -18.03
CA GLU A 109 -16.74 0.85 -19.42
C GLU A 109 -17.41 2.14 -19.94
N GLU A 110 -18.25 2.81 -19.12
CA GLU A 110 -18.84 4.10 -19.48
C GLU A 110 -17.78 5.19 -19.70
N LEU A 111 -16.69 5.20 -18.95
CA LEU A 111 -15.58 6.13 -19.15
C LEU A 111 -14.82 5.82 -20.46
N ALA A 112 -14.59 4.54 -20.77
CA ALA A 112 -14.00 4.11 -22.02
C ALA A 112 -14.88 4.52 -23.22
N ASP A 113 -16.19 4.24 -23.16
CA ASP A 113 -17.18 4.65 -24.16
C ASP A 113 -17.29 6.18 -24.32
N ALA A 114 -17.06 6.93 -23.23
CA ALA A 114 -16.99 8.39 -23.28
C ALA A 114 -15.70 8.90 -23.95
N GLY A 115 -14.79 8.02 -24.34
CA GLY A 115 -13.54 8.33 -25.02
C GLY A 115 -12.39 8.65 -24.10
N CYS A 116 -12.42 8.21 -22.84
CA CYS A 116 -11.26 8.28 -21.95
C CYS A 116 -10.16 7.35 -22.45
N ASN A 117 -8.94 7.86 -22.49
CA ASN A 117 -7.75 7.11 -22.86
C ASN A 117 -7.10 6.39 -21.68
N ILE A 118 -7.29 6.98 -20.48
CA ILE A 118 -6.82 6.45 -19.21
C ILE A 118 -7.98 6.48 -18.22
N VAL A 119 -8.16 5.42 -17.45
CA VAL A 119 -9.11 5.32 -16.36
C VAL A 119 -8.37 4.96 -15.08
N PHE A 120 -8.47 5.78 -14.06
CA PHE A 120 -7.93 5.54 -12.72
C PHE A 120 -9.04 5.11 -11.75
N ALA A 121 -8.74 4.17 -10.84
CA ALA A 121 -9.60 3.81 -9.74
C ALA A 121 -8.79 3.71 -8.44
N ASP A 122 -9.42 4.05 -7.30
CA ASP A 122 -8.72 4.29 -6.05
C ASP A 122 -8.90 3.22 -4.97
N SER A 123 -9.91 2.36 -5.06
CA SER A 123 -10.21 1.45 -3.96
C SER A 123 -9.76 0.02 -4.21
N PHE A 124 -9.31 -0.67 -3.14
CA PHE A 124 -8.77 -2.03 -3.19
C PHE A 124 -9.70 -3.02 -3.91
N GLY A 125 -10.99 -3.02 -3.59
CA GLY A 125 -11.95 -3.92 -4.20
C GLY A 125 -12.40 -3.53 -5.62
N HIS A 126 -11.94 -2.42 -6.17
CA HIS A 126 -12.19 -2.05 -7.58
C HIS A 126 -11.36 -2.90 -8.55
N GLU A 127 -10.22 -3.48 -8.13
CA GLU A 127 -9.26 -4.14 -9.01
C GLU A 127 -9.86 -5.21 -9.93
N PRO A 128 -10.63 -6.21 -9.46
CA PRO A 128 -11.17 -7.26 -10.33
C PRO A 128 -12.09 -6.71 -11.42
N TYR A 129 -12.79 -5.62 -11.15
CA TYR A 129 -13.72 -4.96 -12.07
C TYR A 129 -12.96 -4.12 -13.11
N LEU A 130 -11.88 -3.46 -12.70
CA LEU A 130 -10.99 -2.77 -13.64
C LEU A 130 -10.28 -3.73 -14.58
N ILE A 131 -9.81 -4.88 -14.07
CA ILE A 131 -9.23 -5.96 -14.88
C ILE A 131 -10.25 -6.48 -15.91
N ALA A 132 -11.52 -6.61 -15.52
CA ALA A 132 -12.58 -7.02 -16.44
C ALA A 132 -12.76 -5.99 -17.57
N ALA A 133 -12.85 -4.70 -17.24
CA ALA A 133 -12.93 -3.62 -18.22
C ALA A 133 -11.69 -3.55 -19.12
N ALA A 134 -10.47 -3.75 -18.57
CA ALA A 134 -9.23 -3.76 -19.34
C ALA A 134 -9.19 -4.87 -20.40
N LYS A 135 -9.80 -6.02 -20.12
CA LYS A 135 -9.92 -7.12 -21.10
C LYS A 135 -10.88 -6.79 -22.26
N GLU A 136 -11.87 -5.93 -22.03
CA GLU A 136 -12.87 -5.53 -23.03
C GLU A 136 -12.42 -4.32 -23.87
N PHE A 137 -11.62 -3.42 -23.28
CA PHE A 137 -11.15 -2.19 -23.91
C PHE A 137 -9.60 -2.16 -24.00
N PRO A 138 -8.97 -2.97 -24.85
CA PRO A 138 -7.51 -3.10 -24.90
C PRO A 138 -6.78 -1.81 -25.34
N GLU A 139 -7.49 -0.83 -25.90
CA GLU A 139 -6.93 0.47 -26.30
C GLU A 139 -6.94 1.51 -25.18
N VAL A 140 -7.61 1.25 -24.05
CA VAL A 140 -7.71 2.14 -22.89
C VAL A 140 -6.77 1.64 -21.80
N GLN A 141 -6.03 2.54 -21.15
CA GLN A 141 -5.17 2.22 -20.01
C GLN A 141 -5.98 2.26 -18.73
N PHE A 142 -5.90 1.23 -17.91
CA PHE A 142 -6.58 1.12 -16.62
C PHE A 142 -5.55 1.07 -15.51
N CYS A 143 -5.55 2.10 -14.69
CA CYS A 143 -4.59 2.32 -13.61
C CYS A 143 -5.29 2.17 -12.27
N HIS A 144 -4.87 1.24 -11.45
CA HIS A 144 -5.49 0.93 -10.18
C HIS A 144 -4.55 1.23 -9.01
N ALA A 145 -4.98 2.10 -8.12
CA ALA A 145 -4.30 2.32 -6.85
C ALA A 145 -4.63 1.18 -5.87
N THR A 146 -3.64 0.78 -5.07
CA THR A 146 -3.74 -0.31 -4.07
C THR A 146 -3.84 -1.72 -4.65
N GLY A 147 -3.86 -1.88 -5.95
CA GLY A 147 -3.97 -3.18 -6.61
C GLY A 147 -2.73 -4.06 -6.46
N THR A 148 -2.91 -5.36 -6.67
CA THR A 148 -1.88 -6.37 -6.42
C THR A 148 -1.71 -7.36 -7.56
N ARG A 149 -2.50 -7.25 -8.65
CA ARG A 149 -2.63 -8.30 -9.66
C ARG A 149 -2.07 -7.94 -11.04
N ALA A 150 -1.49 -6.75 -11.23
CA ALA A 150 -1.01 -6.35 -12.55
C ALA A 150 0.09 -7.28 -13.09
N HIS A 151 0.98 -7.77 -12.22
CA HIS A 151 2.04 -8.71 -12.59
C HIS A 151 1.50 -10.09 -13.01
N THR A 152 0.44 -10.57 -12.36
CA THR A 152 -0.12 -11.92 -12.59
C THR A 152 -1.15 -11.95 -13.70
N GLU A 153 -1.91 -10.89 -13.91
CA GLU A 153 -2.88 -10.80 -15.01
C GLU A 153 -2.23 -10.65 -16.39
N GLY A 154 -1.03 -10.06 -16.46
CA GLY A 154 -0.24 -9.95 -17.68
C GLY A 154 -0.92 -9.15 -18.80
N LEU A 155 -1.74 -8.15 -18.43
CA LEU A 155 -2.38 -7.24 -19.37
C LEU A 155 -1.49 -6.03 -19.62
N GLU A 156 -1.27 -5.67 -20.89
CA GLU A 156 -0.46 -4.50 -21.26
C GLU A 156 -1.12 -3.16 -20.91
N ASN A 157 -2.41 -3.17 -20.61
CA ASN A 157 -3.23 -1.99 -20.32
C ASN A 157 -3.84 -1.99 -18.90
N HIS A 158 -3.35 -2.81 -18.00
CA HIS A 158 -3.71 -2.79 -16.59
C HIS A 158 -2.47 -2.59 -15.73
N HIS A 159 -2.49 -1.57 -14.87
CA HIS A 159 -1.36 -1.12 -14.09
C HIS A 159 -1.76 -0.94 -12.63
N ASN A 160 -0.88 -1.34 -11.72
CA ASN A 160 -1.02 -1.04 -10.30
C ASN A 160 -0.14 0.12 -9.87
N ALA A 161 -0.50 0.77 -8.80
CA ALA A 161 0.32 1.78 -8.16
C ALA A 161 0.04 1.82 -6.66
N PHE A 162 1.09 2.06 -5.89
CA PHE A 162 1.02 2.42 -4.49
C PHE A 162 2.20 3.31 -4.12
N ALA A 163 2.43 3.51 -2.81
CA ALA A 163 3.62 4.19 -2.33
C ALA A 163 4.16 3.49 -1.09
N SER A 164 5.42 3.68 -0.78
CA SER A 164 6.05 3.24 0.46
C SER A 164 5.53 4.05 1.66
N ILE A 165 4.19 4.06 1.83
CA ILE A 165 3.51 4.87 2.86
C ILE A 165 3.89 4.48 4.28
N TYR A 166 4.41 3.27 4.49
CA TYR A 166 4.98 2.83 5.75
C TYR A 166 6.09 3.78 6.25
N GLU A 167 6.85 4.43 5.36
CA GLU A 167 7.83 5.46 5.74
C GLU A 167 7.13 6.69 6.32
N GLY A 168 6.05 7.18 5.69
CA GLY A 168 5.24 8.28 6.19
C GLY A 168 4.52 7.93 7.50
N ARG A 169 4.06 6.70 7.63
CA ARG A 169 3.48 6.17 8.88
C ARG A 169 4.52 6.14 10.00
N TYR A 170 5.75 5.72 9.70
CA TYR A 170 6.85 5.74 10.66
C TYR A 170 7.14 7.16 11.15
N LEU A 171 7.24 8.13 10.24
CA LEU A 171 7.43 9.54 10.58
C LEU A 171 6.30 10.09 11.45
N ALA A 172 5.05 9.77 11.12
CA ALA A 172 3.89 10.12 11.94
C ALA A 172 3.92 9.44 13.31
N GLY A 173 4.43 8.20 13.37
CA GLY A 173 4.69 7.47 14.62
C GLY A 173 5.75 8.17 15.49
N VAL A 174 6.81 8.70 14.90
CA VAL A 174 7.81 9.51 15.63
C VAL A 174 7.13 10.71 16.31
N ALA A 175 6.23 11.42 15.62
CA ALA A 175 5.47 12.52 16.22
C ALA A 175 4.61 12.04 17.40
N ALA A 176 3.96 10.89 17.26
CA ALA A 176 3.17 10.27 18.33
C ALA A 176 4.03 9.93 19.56
N GLY A 177 5.19 9.29 19.34
CA GLY A 177 6.10 8.91 20.42
C GLY A 177 6.69 10.11 21.17
N LEU A 178 7.01 11.19 20.45
CA LEU A 178 7.44 12.45 21.08
C LEU A 178 6.33 13.07 21.93
N LYS A 179 5.08 13.01 21.46
CA LYS A 179 3.93 13.48 22.26
C LYS A 179 3.71 12.65 23.51
N LEU A 180 3.84 11.33 23.44
CA LEU A 180 3.78 10.47 24.62
C LEU A 180 4.87 10.84 25.64
N ASN A 181 6.10 11.06 25.17
CA ASN A 181 7.21 11.47 26.04
C ASN A 181 6.96 12.84 26.73
N GLU A 182 6.40 13.80 26.00
CA GLU A 182 5.99 15.09 26.56
C GLU A 182 4.97 14.90 27.68
N MET A 183 3.93 14.08 27.45
CA MET A 183 2.87 13.81 28.43
C MET A 183 3.43 13.07 29.66
N ILE A 184 4.35 12.12 29.49
CA ILE A 184 5.06 11.45 30.58
C ILE A 184 5.87 12.48 31.39
N ALA A 185 6.63 13.36 30.73
CA ALA A 185 7.42 14.38 31.39
C ALA A 185 6.57 15.39 32.16
N ASN A 186 5.36 15.69 31.69
CA ASN A 186 4.37 16.53 32.39
C ASN A 186 3.71 15.83 33.56
N GLY A 187 3.84 14.50 33.71
CA GLY A 187 3.25 13.70 34.76
C GLY A 187 1.78 13.33 34.49
N ASP A 188 1.34 13.37 33.24
CA ASP A 188 -0.04 13.01 32.87
C ASP A 188 -0.28 11.50 33.06
N PHE A 189 0.75 10.68 32.85
CA PHE A 189 0.79 9.25 33.10
C PHE A 189 2.24 8.75 33.20
N THR A 190 2.44 7.49 33.60
CA THR A 190 3.77 6.87 33.76
C THR A 190 4.23 6.15 32.49
N GLU A 191 5.54 5.89 32.37
CA GLU A 191 6.12 5.23 31.16
C GLU A 191 5.46 3.89 30.81
N ASP A 192 5.04 3.11 31.79
CA ASP A 192 4.36 1.83 31.64
C ASP A 192 2.89 1.95 31.20
N GLU A 193 2.33 3.16 31.21
CA GLU A 193 1.00 3.48 30.74
C GLU A 193 1.00 4.06 29.31
N ALA A 194 2.17 4.16 28.66
CA ALA A 194 2.32 4.70 27.30
C ALA A 194 1.69 3.76 26.26
N LYS A 195 0.37 3.82 26.14
CA LYS A 195 -0.42 2.98 25.25
C LYS A 195 -1.05 3.80 24.13
N ILE A 196 -0.84 3.35 22.90
CA ILE A 196 -1.43 3.89 21.68
C ILE A 196 -2.67 3.06 21.33
N GLY A 197 -3.73 3.70 20.87
CA GLY A 197 -4.86 3.05 20.23
C GLY A 197 -4.80 3.23 18.73
N TYR A 198 -5.20 2.20 17.98
CA TYR A 198 -5.25 2.27 16.51
C TYR A 198 -6.58 1.72 15.99
N VAL A 199 -7.30 2.53 15.22
CA VAL A 199 -8.56 2.16 14.57
C VAL A 199 -8.25 1.73 13.13
N GLY A 200 -8.35 0.44 12.85
CA GLY A 200 -8.17 -0.13 11.51
C GLY A 200 -9.50 -0.36 10.81
N ALA A 201 -9.47 -0.41 9.48
CA ALA A 201 -10.62 -0.84 8.67
C ALA A 201 -10.69 -2.37 8.60
N TYR A 202 -9.71 -2.98 7.98
CA TYR A 202 -9.59 -4.44 7.79
C TYR A 202 -8.22 -4.95 8.26
N THR A 203 -8.11 -6.27 8.45
CA THR A 203 -6.84 -6.93 8.83
C THR A 203 -6.02 -7.31 7.58
N TYR A 204 -6.03 -6.47 6.55
CA TYR A 204 -5.22 -6.66 5.34
C TYR A 204 -3.78 -6.18 5.54
N ALA A 205 -2.85 -6.68 4.73
CA ALA A 205 -1.42 -6.32 4.83
C ALA A 205 -1.18 -4.80 4.78
N GLU A 206 -1.92 -4.06 3.98
CA GLU A 206 -1.85 -2.60 3.93
C GLU A 206 -2.06 -1.94 5.30
N VAL A 207 -3.09 -2.40 6.04
CA VAL A 207 -3.42 -1.87 7.37
C VAL A 207 -2.41 -2.36 8.40
N VAL A 208 -1.96 -3.63 8.29
CA VAL A 208 -0.95 -4.24 9.16
C VAL A 208 0.39 -3.51 9.03
N SER A 209 0.86 -3.31 7.81
CA SER A 209 2.05 -2.51 7.49
C SER A 209 1.93 -1.09 8.06
N GLY A 210 0.75 -0.47 7.88
CA GLY A 210 0.46 0.88 8.33
C GLY A 210 0.55 1.04 9.85
N TYR A 211 -0.15 0.20 10.64
CA TYR A 211 -0.08 0.34 12.10
C TYR A 211 1.26 -0.13 12.66
N THR A 212 1.91 -1.13 12.05
CA THR A 212 3.20 -1.62 12.50
C THR A 212 4.29 -0.57 12.30
N SER A 213 4.38 0.03 11.13
CA SER A 213 5.36 1.10 10.86
C SER A 213 5.14 2.33 11.74
N PHE A 214 3.89 2.72 11.96
CA PHE A 214 3.54 3.78 12.91
C PHE A 214 4.01 3.45 14.34
N PHE A 215 3.77 2.23 14.80
CA PHE A 215 4.21 1.78 16.12
C PHE A 215 5.73 1.76 16.25
N LEU A 216 6.45 1.26 15.24
CA LEU A 216 7.92 1.26 15.24
C LEU A 216 8.48 2.69 15.28
N GLY A 217 7.87 3.62 14.54
CA GLY A 217 8.20 5.04 14.62
C GLY A 217 8.00 5.61 16.01
N ALA A 218 6.88 5.32 16.66
CA ALA A 218 6.62 5.75 18.04
C ALA A 218 7.64 5.16 19.02
N ARG A 219 7.93 3.86 18.93
CA ARG A 219 8.91 3.18 19.78
C ARG A 219 10.35 3.63 19.59
N SER A 220 10.69 4.14 18.39
CA SER A 220 12.05 4.66 18.15
C SER A 220 12.42 5.82 19.07
N VAL A 221 11.43 6.56 19.57
CA VAL A 221 11.61 7.69 20.51
C VAL A 221 10.97 7.46 21.86
N CYS A 222 9.92 6.62 21.98
CA CYS A 222 9.27 6.23 23.22
C CYS A 222 9.30 4.69 23.38
N PRO A 223 10.42 4.10 23.86
CA PRO A 223 10.63 2.63 23.81
C PRO A 223 9.64 1.82 24.65
N THR A 224 8.97 2.43 25.62
CA THR A 224 7.97 1.78 26.48
C THR A 224 6.59 1.73 25.84
N ALA A 225 6.38 2.39 24.69
CA ALA A 225 5.10 2.41 24.02
C ALA A 225 4.60 1.00 23.68
N THR A 226 3.31 0.78 23.92
CA THR A 226 2.54 -0.39 23.49
C THR A 226 1.37 0.06 22.63
N MET A 227 0.74 -0.86 21.90
CA MET A 227 -0.40 -0.51 21.04
C MET A 227 -1.52 -1.54 21.14
N GLU A 228 -2.77 -1.06 21.17
CA GLU A 228 -3.98 -1.85 20.94
C GLU A 228 -4.60 -1.45 19.61
N VAL A 229 -4.99 -2.45 18.81
CA VAL A 229 -5.64 -2.27 17.52
C VAL A 229 -7.03 -2.89 17.55
N THR A 230 -8.03 -2.20 17.03
CA THR A 230 -9.39 -2.73 16.80
C THR A 230 -9.85 -2.35 15.40
N PHE A 231 -10.67 -3.18 14.77
CA PHE A 231 -11.08 -3.03 13.38
C PHE A 231 -12.58 -2.74 13.28
N THR A 232 -12.98 -1.95 12.29
CA THR A 232 -14.38 -1.59 12.01
C THR A 232 -15.06 -2.54 11.03
N GLY A 233 -14.28 -3.21 10.16
CA GLY A 233 -14.81 -4.02 9.05
C GLY A 233 -15.37 -3.16 7.92
N SER A 234 -14.95 -1.90 7.82
CA SER A 234 -15.32 -0.96 6.76
C SER A 234 -14.19 0.05 6.54
N TRP A 235 -13.98 0.48 5.29
CA TRP A 235 -13.08 1.59 5.00
C TRP A 235 -13.62 2.90 5.56
N TYR A 236 -14.94 3.12 5.48
CA TYR A 236 -15.60 4.32 5.95
C TYR A 236 -16.88 3.98 6.73
N ASP A 237 -16.88 4.18 8.04
CA ASP A 237 -18.05 4.14 8.91
C ASP A 237 -17.81 5.05 10.11
N GLU A 238 -18.28 6.29 10.03
CA GLU A 238 -18.06 7.31 11.06
C GLU A 238 -18.55 6.87 12.45
N THR A 239 -19.63 6.10 12.52
CA THR A 239 -20.18 5.62 13.79
C THR A 239 -19.29 4.51 14.36
N ALA A 240 -18.94 3.51 13.56
CA ALA A 240 -18.09 2.40 14.01
C ALA A 240 -16.68 2.89 14.39
N GLU A 241 -16.09 3.79 13.60
CA GLU A 241 -14.78 4.39 13.88
C GLU A 241 -14.79 5.20 15.19
N LYS A 242 -15.86 5.98 15.44
CA LYS A 242 -16.03 6.73 16.67
C LYS A 242 -16.20 5.81 17.88
N GLU A 243 -16.98 4.74 17.76
CA GLU A 243 -17.14 3.72 18.81
C GLU A 243 -15.83 3.00 19.09
N ALA A 244 -15.07 2.62 18.05
CA ALA A 244 -13.76 2.00 18.17
C ALA A 244 -12.75 2.91 18.88
N ALA A 245 -12.68 4.19 18.51
CA ALA A 245 -11.81 5.16 19.16
C ALA A 245 -12.18 5.35 20.65
N ASN A 246 -13.47 5.47 20.97
CA ASN A 246 -13.93 5.56 22.36
C ASN A 246 -13.58 4.31 23.17
N LYS A 247 -13.73 3.11 22.60
CA LYS A 247 -13.32 1.85 23.23
C LYS A 247 -11.83 1.85 23.57
N LEU A 248 -10.97 2.29 22.67
CA LEU A 248 -9.53 2.39 22.90
C LEU A 248 -9.19 3.44 23.99
N ILE A 249 -9.87 4.58 23.98
CA ILE A 249 -9.73 5.61 25.03
C ILE A 249 -10.15 5.04 26.40
N ASP A 250 -11.27 4.35 26.48
CA ASP A 250 -11.75 3.69 27.69
C ASP A 250 -10.80 2.59 28.18
N ASN A 251 -10.08 1.93 27.27
CA ASN A 251 -9.01 0.98 27.58
C ASN A 251 -7.73 1.66 28.11
N GLY A 252 -7.69 2.98 28.15
CA GLY A 252 -6.58 3.77 28.67
C GLY A 252 -5.51 4.14 27.65
N CYS A 253 -5.82 4.06 26.34
CA CYS A 253 -4.93 4.60 25.31
C CYS A 253 -4.78 6.11 25.47
N LYS A 254 -3.55 6.60 25.33
CA LYS A 254 -3.15 7.99 25.58
C LYS A 254 -3.06 8.83 24.32
N LEU A 255 -3.06 8.16 23.18
CA LEU A 255 -3.03 8.73 21.84
C LEU A 255 -3.73 7.75 20.89
N ILE A 256 -4.48 8.26 19.93
CA ILE A 256 -5.18 7.43 18.93
C ILE A 256 -4.65 7.76 17.53
N SER A 257 -4.45 6.71 16.72
CA SER A 257 -4.25 6.82 15.28
C SER A 257 -5.24 5.92 14.55
N GLN A 258 -5.26 5.99 13.23
CA GLN A 258 -6.23 5.26 12.42
C GLN A 258 -5.72 4.89 11.03
N HIS A 259 -6.38 3.88 10.45
CA HIS A 259 -6.34 3.50 9.05
C HIS A 259 -7.78 3.22 8.60
N ALA A 260 -8.62 4.22 8.80
CA ALA A 260 -10.02 4.29 8.43
C ALA A 260 -10.31 5.74 8.00
N ASP A 261 -11.30 5.98 7.17
CA ASP A 261 -11.33 7.12 6.26
C ASP A 261 -12.28 8.24 6.70
N SER A 262 -13.06 8.01 7.78
CA SER A 262 -14.02 9.00 8.26
C SER A 262 -13.44 9.93 9.34
N MET A 263 -14.24 10.91 9.73
CA MET A 263 -13.97 11.81 10.84
C MET A 263 -14.36 11.22 12.21
N GLY A 264 -14.77 9.95 12.28
CA GLY A 264 -15.23 9.30 13.50
C GLY A 264 -14.20 9.28 14.61
N ALA A 265 -13.01 8.69 14.35
CA ALA A 265 -11.92 8.61 15.32
C ALA A 265 -11.34 10.00 15.70
N PRO A 266 -11.02 10.92 14.75
CA PRO A 266 -10.57 12.26 15.08
C PRO A 266 -11.53 13.03 15.98
N THR A 267 -12.85 13.01 15.69
CA THR A 267 -13.84 13.72 16.48
C THR A 267 -14.09 13.12 17.87
N ALA A 268 -13.94 11.80 18.01
CA ALA A 268 -13.91 11.16 19.33
C ALA A 268 -12.73 11.67 20.17
N CYS A 269 -11.54 11.75 19.57
CA CYS A 269 -10.33 12.27 20.19
C CYS A 269 -10.49 13.74 20.61
N GLU A 270 -11.02 14.59 19.72
CA GLU A 270 -11.28 16.01 20.01
C GLU A 270 -12.25 16.16 21.18
N THR A 271 -13.30 15.33 21.23
CA THR A 271 -14.28 15.34 22.33
C THR A 271 -13.67 14.92 23.65
N ALA A 272 -12.76 13.94 23.63
CA ALA A 272 -12.11 13.40 24.82
C ALA A 272 -10.86 14.17 25.26
N GLY A 273 -10.33 15.07 24.41
CA GLY A 273 -9.07 15.77 24.63
C GLY A 273 -7.83 14.84 24.53
N ILE A 274 -7.93 13.77 23.74
CA ILE A 274 -6.86 12.81 23.52
C ILE A 274 -6.13 13.13 22.22
N PRO A 275 -4.79 13.22 22.18
CA PRO A 275 -4.05 13.48 20.95
C PRO A 275 -4.36 12.47 19.83
N ASN A 276 -4.44 12.98 18.60
CA ASN A 276 -4.73 12.17 17.40
C ASN A 276 -3.67 12.40 16.33
N VAL A 277 -3.19 11.30 15.74
CA VAL A 277 -2.43 11.27 14.51
C VAL A 277 -3.31 10.63 13.44
N SER A 278 -3.78 11.44 12.50
CA SER A 278 -4.73 11.00 11.48
C SER A 278 -4.05 10.35 10.26
N TYR A 279 -4.82 10.05 9.23
CA TYR A 279 -4.37 9.48 7.97
C TYR A 279 -5.05 10.18 6.78
N ASN A 280 -4.37 10.21 5.63
CA ASN A 280 -4.75 10.78 4.33
C ASN A 280 -4.93 12.30 4.31
N GLY A 281 -5.61 12.89 5.28
CA GLY A 281 -5.91 14.32 5.29
C GLY A 281 -5.64 15.00 6.63
N SER A 282 -5.49 16.32 6.62
CA SER A 282 -5.44 17.11 7.86
C SER A 282 -6.83 17.24 8.45
N THR A 283 -6.97 16.83 9.71
CA THR A 283 -8.21 17.02 10.48
C THR A 283 -8.17 18.25 11.39
N ALA A 284 -7.11 19.08 11.29
CA ALA A 284 -6.88 20.25 12.14
C ALA A 284 -8.04 21.25 12.16
N ALA A 285 -8.76 21.42 11.04
CA ALA A 285 -9.88 22.35 10.95
C ALA A 285 -11.06 21.95 11.86
N ALA A 286 -11.31 20.64 12.00
CA ALA A 286 -12.39 20.11 12.85
C ALA A 286 -11.88 19.71 14.24
N CYS A 287 -10.62 19.33 14.38
CA CYS A 287 -10.02 18.81 15.60
C CYS A 287 -8.74 19.61 15.99
N PRO A 288 -8.85 20.94 16.19
CA PRO A 288 -7.70 21.82 16.36
C PRO A 288 -6.92 21.58 17.65
N ASN A 289 -7.53 20.94 18.66
CA ASN A 289 -6.93 20.76 19.98
C ASN A 289 -6.27 19.41 20.18
N THR A 290 -6.45 18.46 19.25
CA THR A 290 -5.97 17.09 19.39
C THR A 290 -5.19 16.59 18.18
N PHE A 291 -5.46 17.08 16.97
CA PHE A 291 -4.74 16.72 15.75
C PHE A 291 -3.26 17.13 15.85
N ILE A 292 -2.37 16.19 15.54
CA ILE A 292 -0.91 16.43 15.50
C ILE A 292 -0.44 16.55 14.04
N VAL A 293 -0.61 15.50 13.25
CA VAL A 293 -0.16 15.37 11.86
C VAL A 293 -0.87 14.19 11.20
N SER A 294 -0.91 14.16 9.88
CA SER A 294 -1.28 12.99 9.08
C SER A 294 -0.17 12.59 8.12
N SER A 295 0.08 11.30 7.94
CA SER A 295 0.76 10.79 6.76
C SER A 295 -0.26 10.64 5.62
N ARG A 296 0.17 10.88 4.39
CA ARG A 296 -0.65 10.69 3.19
C ARG A 296 0.20 10.33 1.99
N ILE A 297 -0.42 9.69 1.00
CA ILE A 297 0.16 9.56 -0.32
C ILE A 297 -0.26 10.77 -1.14
N ASP A 298 0.69 11.48 -1.74
CA ASP A 298 0.40 12.41 -2.81
C ASP A 298 0.38 11.63 -4.13
N TRP A 299 -0.81 11.50 -4.69
CA TRP A 299 -1.03 10.75 -5.94
C TRP A 299 -0.70 11.57 -7.20
N THR A 300 -0.44 12.88 -7.05
CA THR A 300 -0.10 13.77 -8.17
C THR A 300 1.08 13.25 -8.99
N PRO A 301 2.21 12.81 -8.39
CA PRO A 301 3.34 12.27 -9.15
C PRO A 301 2.96 11.07 -10.03
N TYR A 302 2.15 10.14 -9.52
CA TYR A 302 1.70 8.99 -10.29
C TYR A 302 0.78 9.38 -11.45
N TYR A 303 -0.23 10.21 -11.18
CA TYR A 303 -1.14 10.65 -12.23
C TYR A 303 -0.42 11.40 -13.35
N VAL A 304 0.49 12.30 -12.97
CA VAL A 304 1.33 13.03 -13.93
C VAL A 304 2.22 12.08 -14.73
N TYR A 305 2.85 11.10 -14.05
CA TYR A 305 3.68 10.09 -14.69
C TYR A 305 2.89 9.29 -15.73
N ALA A 306 1.76 8.67 -15.34
CA ALA A 306 0.96 7.82 -16.22
C ALA A 306 0.42 8.60 -17.44
N MET A 307 -0.10 9.81 -17.21
CA MET A 307 -0.57 10.67 -18.29
C MET A 307 0.56 11.13 -19.22
N LYS A 308 1.75 11.45 -18.70
CA LYS A 308 2.91 11.82 -19.54
C LYS A 308 3.44 10.63 -20.33
N ALA A 309 3.51 9.43 -19.75
CA ALA A 309 3.91 8.22 -20.46
C ALA A 309 2.95 7.94 -21.64
N TYR A 310 1.64 8.00 -21.39
CA TYR A 310 0.65 7.86 -22.44
C TYR A 310 0.80 8.90 -23.57
N LEU A 311 0.98 10.17 -23.23
CA LEU A 311 1.17 11.25 -24.20
C LEU A 311 2.47 11.08 -25.01
N ALA A 312 3.52 10.52 -24.41
CA ALA A 312 4.77 10.23 -25.08
C ALA A 312 4.69 8.99 -26.00
N GLY A 313 3.64 8.17 -25.87
CA GLY A 313 3.54 6.86 -26.50
C GLY A 313 4.44 5.82 -25.85
N GLU A 314 4.83 6.06 -24.60
CA GLU A 314 5.63 5.18 -23.76
C GLU A 314 4.71 4.24 -22.96
N ALA A 315 5.20 3.06 -22.59
CA ALA A 315 4.46 2.16 -21.71
C ALA A 315 4.37 2.74 -20.30
N ILE A 316 3.21 2.59 -19.65
CA ILE A 316 3.07 2.83 -18.22
C ILE A 316 3.64 1.60 -17.50
N ASP A 317 4.36 1.81 -16.40
CA ASP A 317 4.90 0.70 -15.60
C ASP A 317 3.77 -0.24 -15.15
N THR A 318 4.03 -1.53 -15.17
CA THR A 318 3.06 -2.53 -14.71
C THR A 318 2.66 -2.30 -13.26
N ASP A 319 3.63 -1.89 -12.43
CA ASP A 319 3.42 -1.61 -11.01
C ASP A 319 4.37 -0.47 -10.59
N TRP A 320 3.81 0.66 -10.17
CA TRP A 320 4.56 1.86 -9.83
C TRP A 320 4.58 2.12 -8.32
N THR A 321 5.77 2.30 -7.75
CA THR A 321 5.94 2.63 -6.33
C THR A 321 6.38 4.07 -6.13
N GLY A 322 5.52 4.87 -5.49
CA GLY A 322 5.87 6.20 -4.99
C GLY A 322 6.68 6.13 -3.70
N THR A 323 7.57 7.09 -3.47
CA THR A 323 8.47 7.13 -2.30
C THR A 323 8.54 8.53 -1.70
N LEU A 324 9.26 8.69 -0.57
CA LEU A 324 9.64 9.99 -0.05
C LEU A 324 10.38 10.82 -1.11
N ALA A 325 11.32 10.19 -1.84
CA ALA A 325 12.12 10.86 -2.88
C ALA A 325 11.31 11.31 -4.10
N THR A 326 10.26 10.58 -4.49
CA THR A 326 9.35 10.98 -5.57
C THR A 326 8.36 12.06 -5.14
N GLY A 327 8.28 12.37 -3.85
CA GLY A 327 7.30 13.29 -3.29
C GLY A 327 5.90 12.67 -3.12
N SER A 328 5.77 11.36 -3.30
CA SER A 328 4.49 10.66 -3.10
C SER A 328 4.20 10.34 -1.65
N VAL A 329 5.22 10.10 -0.82
CA VAL A 329 5.06 9.93 0.62
C VAL A 329 5.31 11.27 1.30
N VAL A 330 4.26 11.82 1.93
CA VAL A 330 4.32 13.14 2.55
C VAL A 330 3.58 13.16 3.89
N LEU A 331 3.90 14.16 4.70
CA LEU A 331 3.12 14.52 5.88
C LEU A 331 2.32 15.79 5.60
N THR A 332 1.16 15.92 6.23
CA THR A 332 0.45 17.20 6.31
C THR A 332 1.23 18.20 7.18
N GLU A 333 0.78 19.45 7.22
CA GLU A 333 1.32 20.40 8.18
C GLU A 333 1.15 19.88 9.63
N ILE A 334 2.22 20.05 10.42
CA ILE A 334 2.22 19.69 11.84
C ILE A 334 1.46 20.78 12.61
N ASN A 335 0.51 20.38 13.41
CA ASN A 335 -0.16 21.31 14.34
C ASN A 335 0.76 21.56 15.56
N GLU A 336 1.59 22.56 15.46
CA GLU A 336 2.58 22.92 16.51
C GLU A 336 1.93 23.28 17.86
N ALA A 337 0.63 23.61 17.88
CA ALA A 337 -0.08 23.89 19.13
C ALA A 337 -0.37 22.60 19.94
N VAL A 338 -0.34 21.45 19.29
CA VAL A 338 -0.63 20.13 19.91
C VAL A 338 0.61 19.24 19.92
N ALA A 339 1.43 19.28 18.88
CA ALA A 339 2.66 18.50 18.76
C ALA A 339 3.65 18.84 19.91
N ALA A 340 4.46 17.88 20.29
CA ALA A 340 5.55 18.11 21.25
C ALA A 340 6.61 19.05 20.65
N GLU A 341 7.29 19.81 21.50
CA GLU A 341 8.39 20.67 21.06
C GLU A 341 9.48 19.85 20.35
N GLY A 342 9.97 20.35 19.22
CA GLY A 342 11.02 19.71 18.42
C GLY A 342 10.51 18.63 17.44
N THR A 343 9.20 18.36 17.38
CA THR A 343 8.63 17.32 16.50
C THR A 343 9.01 17.53 15.04
N ALA A 344 8.90 18.75 14.50
CA ALA A 344 9.25 19.03 13.10
C ALA A 344 10.73 18.73 12.80
N ALA A 345 11.64 19.17 13.68
CA ALA A 345 13.08 18.94 13.50
C ALA A 345 13.42 17.44 13.57
N LYS A 346 12.77 16.68 14.45
CA LYS A 346 13.01 15.23 14.56
C LYS A 346 12.46 14.47 13.35
N ILE A 347 11.31 14.87 12.83
CA ILE A 347 10.75 14.31 11.59
C ILE A 347 11.71 14.51 10.42
N GLU A 348 12.25 15.71 10.22
CA GLU A 348 13.21 15.98 9.14
C GLU A 348 14.51 15.18 9.29
N GLU A 349 15.02 15.01 10.53
CA GLU A 349 16.18 14.15 10.80
C GLU A 349 15.91 12.69 10.40
N VAL A 350 14.78 12.15 10.81
CA VAL A 350 14.41 10.76 10.53
C VAL A 350 14.10 10.56 9.04
N LYS A 351 13.42 11.53 8.42
CA LYS A 351 13.14 11.51 6.98
C LYS A 351 14.44 11.43 6.16
N ALA A 352 15.42 12.27 6.49
CA ALA A 352 16.72 12.23 5.81
C ALA A 352 17.42 10.88 5.98
N ALA A 353 17.29 10.24 7.15
CA ALA A 353 17.88 8.92 7.41
C ALA A 353 17.14 7.78 6.67
N LEU A 354 15.84 7.90 6.43
CA LEU A 354 15.09 6.99 5.56
C LEU A 354 15.50 7.18 4.08
N GLU A 355 15.59 8.44 3.62
CA GLU A 355 15.95 8.76 2.23
C GLU A 355 17.38 8.35 1.86
N ASP A 356 18.32 8.39 2.80
CA ASP A 356 19.72 7.98 2.57
C ASP A 356 19.97 6.48 2.89
N GLY A 357 18.94 5.76 3.35
CA GLY A 357 19.00 4.33 3.64
C GLY A 357 19.79 3.97 4.92
N SER A 358 20.12 4.97 5.78
CA SER A 358 20.81 4.71 7.04
C SER A 358 19.92 4.05 8.11
N ILE A 359 18.61 4.15 7.93
CA ILE A 359 17.60 3.38 8.69
C ILE A 359 16.58 2.77 7.74
N HIS A 360 16.05 1.62 8.13
CA HIS A 360 14.93 0.95 7.48
C HIS A 360 13.78 0.82 8.48
N VAL A 361 12.56 1.09 8.02
CA VAL A 361 11.36 1.04 8.90
C VAL A 361 11.20 -0.33 9.55
N PHE A 362 11.35 -1.38 8.74
CA PHE A 362 11.19 -2.77 9.18
C PHE A 362 12.54 -3.47 9.41
N ASP A 363 13.51 -2.78 10.02
CA ASP A 363 14.76 -3.37 10.50
C ASP A 363 14.44 -4.45 11.54
N THR A 364 14.82 -5.71 11.26
CA THR A 364 14.50 -6.86 12.09
C THR A 364 15.15 -6.83 13.48
N ALA A 365 16.13 -5.96 13.70
CA ALA A 365 16.71 -5.72 15.02
C ALA A 365 15.81 -4.86 15.93
N THR A 366 14.81 -4.18 15.37
CA THR A 366 13.94 -3.24 16.10
C THR A 366 12.65 -3.86 16.62
N PHE A 367 12.31 -5.06 16.19
CA PHE A 367 11.10 -5.78 16.60
C PHE A 367 11.32 -7.28 16.74
N THR A 368 10.38 -7.95 17.39
CA THR A 368 10.34 -9.42 17.51
C THR A 368 8.95 -9.94 17.16
N VAL A 369 8.87 -11.21 16.80
CA VAL A 369 7.63 -11.95 16.60
C VAL A 369 7.64 -13.16 17.51
N GLY A 370 6.74 -13.18 18.51
CA GLY A 370 6.72 -14.24 19.52
C GLY A 370 8.02 -14.33 20.35
N GLY A 371 8.70 -13.22 20.56
CA GLY A 371 9.97 -13.13 21.29
C GLY A 371 11.22 -13.41 20.46
N GLU A 372 11.10 -13.73 19.17
CA GLU A 372 12.22 -14.08 18.30
C GLU A 372 12.49 -12.98 17.26
N THR A 373 13.77 -12.69 16.98
CA THR A 373 14.17 -11.84 15.86
C THR A 373 14.12 -12.66 14.58
N LEU A 374 13.41 -12.18 13.56
CA LEU A 374 13.30 -12.86 12.28
C LEU A 374 14.54 -12.63 11.43
N THR A 375 14.95 -13.68 10.72
CA THR A 375 16.03 -13.65 9.71
C THR A 375 15.57 -14.11 8.33
N SER A 376 14.31 -14.51 8.21
CA SER A 376 13.67 -14.98 6.98
C SER A 376 12.17 -14.89 7.15
N TYR A 377 11.48 -14.48 6.10
CA TYR A 377 10.04 -14.52 5.99
C TYR A 377 9.61 -14.64 4.54
N MET A 378 8.88 -15.71 4.24
CA MET A 378 8.30 -15.91 2.92
C MET A 378 6.99 -15.16 2.82
N ALA A 379 6.90 -14.18 1.94
CA ALA A 379 5.69 -13.42 1.65
C ALA A 379 5.03 -13.91 0.36
N ASP A 380 3.72 -13.74 0.28
CA ASP A 380 2.94 -13.84 -0.95
C ASP A 380 2.87 -12.44 -1.57
N VAL A 381 3.58 -12.25 -2.68
CA VAL A 381 3.67 -10.92 -3.33
C VAL A 381 2.96 -10.86 -4.68
N ASP A 382 2.61 -11.99 -5.27
CA ASP A 382 2.06 -12.02 -6.62
C ASP A 382 0.53 -12.20 -6.67
N THR A 383 -0.11 -12.52 -5.57
CA THR A 383 -1.56 -12.73 -5.45
C THR A 383 -2.18 -13.51 -6.61
N ASP A 384 -1.50 -14.55 -7.03
CA ASP A 384 -2.07 -15.51 -7.96
C ASP A 384 -3.16 -16.37 -7.27
N ALA A 385 -3.75 -17.32 -8.01
CA ALA A 385 -4.82 -18.15 -7.46
C ALA A 385 -4.36 -19.11 -6.35
N ASP A 386 -3.06 -19.33 -6.21
CA ASP A 386 -2.51 -20.34 -5.31
C ASP A 386 -2.20 -19.80 -3.91
N TYR A 387 -2.14 -18.48 -3.70
CA TYR A 387 -1.85 -17.79 -2.42
C TYR A 387 -0.67 -18.43 -1.67
N THR A 388 0.42 -18.66 -2.40
CA THR A 388 1.58 -19.34 -1.88
C THR A 388 2.67 -18.34 -1.53
N ALA A 389 3.00 -18.22 -0.26
CA ALA A 389 4.13 -17.41 0.19
C ALA A 389 5.44 -18.01 -0.34
N ASP A 390 5.98 -17.45 -1.40
CA ASP A 390 7.15 -17.98 -2.14
C ASP A 390 8.30 -16.98 -2.31
N THR A 391 8.12 -15.73 -1.89
CA THR A 391 9.12 -14.68 -2.01
C THR A 391 9.76 -14.37 -0.66
N GLU A 392 11.09 -14.54 -0.55
CA GLU A 392 11.83 -14.16 0.65
C GLU A 392 11.83 -12.63 0.81
N ALA A 393 11.12 -12.15 1.83
CA ALA A 393 10.95 -10.73 2.08
C ALA A 393 11.96 -10.14 3.07
N ILE A 394 12.77 -10.97 3.76
CA ILE A 394 13.80 -10.49 4.69
C ILE A 394 15.18 -10.77 4.13
N SER A 395 15.93 -9.74 3.84
CA SER A 395 17.36 -9.81 3.52
C SER A 395 18.07 -8.58 4.09
N ASP A 396 19.38 -8.58 4.15
CA ASP A 396 20.22 -7.45 4.62
C ASP A 396 19.81 -6.87 5.98
N GLY A 397 19.02 -7.62 6.78
CA GLY A 397 18.61 -7.26 8.13
C GLY A 397 17.28 -6.49 8.21
N TYR A 398 16.54 -6.36 7.14
CA TYR A 398 15.22 -5.72 7.15
C TYR A 398 14.22 -6.43 6.24
N PHE A 399 12.94 -6.14 6.42
CA PHE A 399 11.85 -6.62 5.56
C PHE A 399 11.66 -5.62 4.41
N HIS A 400 11.73 -6.12 3.18
CA HIS A 400 11.68 -5.34 1.93
C HIS A 400 10.24 -5.03 1.49
N GLU A 401 9.56 -4.16 2.24
CA GLU A 401 8.20 -3.74 1.94
C GLU A 401 8.14 -2.85 0.70
N SER A 402 7.13 -3.05 -0.15
CA SER A 402 6.88 -2.30 -1.40
C SER A 402 8.01 -2.38 -2.45
N GLU A 403 8.94 -3.34 -2.32
CA GLU A 403 10.04 -3.53 -3.27
C GLU A 403 9.73 -4.59 -4.34
N TYR A 404 8.96 -5.62 -4.02
CA TYR A 404 8.57 -6.69 -4.95
C TYR A 404 7.23 -6.44 -5.63
N ARG A 405 6.36 -5.65 -5.00
CA ARG A 405 5.17 -5.01 -5.57
C ARG A 405 4.90 -3.71 -4.83
N SER A 406 4.19 -2.76 -5.45
CA SER A 406 3.92 -1.45 -4.85
C SER A 406 3.00 -1.54 -3.64
N ALA A 407 1.93 -2.33 -3.72
CA ALA A 407 1.00 -2.55 -2.62
C ALA A 407 1.65 -3.33 -1.47
N PRO A 408 1.39 -2.96 -0.22
CA PRO A 408 1.98 -3.60 0.95
C PRO A 408 1.71 -5.10 1.06
N TYR A 409 2.70 -5.83 1.57
CA TYR A 409 2.61 -7.27 1.87
C TYR A 409 3.17 -7.64 3.25
N PHE A 410 3.56 -6.66 4.08
CA PHE A 410 3.93 -6.88 5.46
C PHE A 410 2.69 -7.22 6.30
N ASP A 411 2.60 -8.46 6.75
CA ASP A 411 1.46 -8.99 7.53
C ASP A 411 1.88 -9.61 8.89
N LEU A 412 3.12 -9.38 9.31
CA LEU A 412 3.68 -9.89 10.56
C LEU A 412 2.98 -9.30 11.79
N ARG A 413 2.74 -10.15 12.79
CA ARG A 413 2.22 -9.76 14.10
C ARG A 413 3.38 -9.58 15.06
N ILE A 414 3.87 -8.35 15.20
CA ILE A 414 5.03 -8.05 16.03
C ILE A 414 4.67 -7.89 17.52
N ASP A 415 5.64 -8.17 18.39
CA ASP A 415 5.46 -8.01 19.83
C ASP A 415 5.31 -6.53 20.24
N GLY A 416 4.43 -6.29 21.19
CA GLY A 416 4.08 -4.94 21.66
C GLY A 416 2.80 -4.36 21.07
N ILE A 417 2.23 -5.05 20.06
CA ILE A 417 0.93 -4.75 19.47
C ILE A 417 -0.07 -5.84 19.88
N THR A 418 -1.22 -5.44 20.36
CA THR A 418 -2.33 -6.33 20.73
C THR A 418 -3.52 -6.07 19.82
N LEU A 419 -3.96 -7.06 19.06
CA LEU A 419 -5.21 -7.00 18.31
C LEU A 419 -6.36 -7.36 19.24
N LEU A 420 -7.35 -6.48 19.36
CA LEU A 420 -8.56 -6.72 20.15
C LEU A 420 -9.61 -7.56 19.41
N ASP A 421 -9.57 -7.51 18.09
CA ASP A 421 -10.42 -8.23 17.15
C ASP A 421 -9.71 -8.28 15.79
N GLU A 422 -10.33 -8.91 14.78
CA GLU A 422 -9.89 -8.97 13.38
C GLU A 422 -11.10 -8.82 12.46
N ALA A 423 -10.91 -8.25 11.27
CA ALA A 423 -11.92 -8.08 10.23
C ALA A 423 -11.32 -8.40 8.84
N TYR A 424 -12.04 -9.20 8.03
CA TYR A 424 -11.61 -9.64 6.70
C TYR A 424 -12.74 -9.47 5.68
#